data_c46c64280f15757baf81cfe908b4c13d
#
_entry.id   c46c64280f15757baf81cfe908b4c13d
#
_cell.length_a   1.000
_cell.length_b   1.000
_cell.length_c   1.000
_cell.angle_alpha   90.00
_cell.angle_beta   90.00
_cell.angle_gamma   90.00
#
_symmetry.space_group_name_H-M   'P 1'
#
loop_
_entity.id
_entity.type
_entity.pdbx_description
1 polymer ?
#
loop_
_entity_poly.entity_id
_entity_poly.type
_entity_poly.pdbx_seq_one_letter_code
_entity_poly.pdbx_strand_id
1 'polypeptide(L)'
;MWGDRTFLIGVGAAKAGTTWLNDYFRGHPDVFVSPIKELHYFDCIFLDRVGFARRWPARLASIEARIDRLEKNPRTEKDEELQKTLKSLTDRAEAMTKRLEFFADSETSHKNYINYFKHFAKKEKVIGDITPAYGTLPEAAFKAIKKLHGKRKIVFIMRDPIERYYSQLRMTERQAKRDPNKKMKTALERFIPVLNREHRHERGNYKGTIERLEKTFKEDELFFCYFEELFTEETVKKLCAFLEIAFVPGEYGTKSNPSPKDSAIPPAMIKEAKEKFMPQYEFCKAKFGRVPKEWHVQ
;
A
#
# COMPACT_ATOMS: atom_id res chain seq x y z
N MET A 1 -8.44 6.49 25.71
CA MET A 1 -7.27 5.61 25.96
C MET A 1 -6.75 5.03 24.65
N TRP A 2 -5.50 4.61 24.57
CA TRP A 2 -4.92 4.04 23.33
C TRP A 2 -5.63 2.75 22.88
N GLY A 3 -6.12 1.93 23.82
CA GLY A 3 -6.75 0.63 23.56
C GLY A 3 -8.11 0.65 22.84
N ASP A 4 -8.75 1.82 22.74
CA ASP A 4 -10.09 1.94 22.12
C ASP A 4 -10.02 2.29 20.65
N ARG A 5 -8.80 2.51 20.10
CA ARG A 5 -8.61 2.88 18.70
C ARG A 5 -8.73 1.70 17.77
N THR A 6 -9.22 1.97 16.56
CA THR A 6 -9.23 1.01 15.47
C THR A 6 -7.87 1.02 14.77
N PHE A 7 -7.27 -0.16 14.56
CA PHE A 7 -6.06 -0.35 13.79
C PHE A 7 -6.43 -0.79 12.37
N LEU A 8 -6.29 0.12 11.43
CA LEU A 8 -6.49 -0.12 10.00
C LEU A 8 -5.20 -0.68 9.38
N ILE A 9 -5.27 -1.86 8.79
CA ILE A 9 -4.17 -2.46 8.04
C ILE A 9 -4.60 -2.63 6.57
N GLY A 10 -4.02 -1.82 5.70
CA GLY A 10 -4.18 -1.95 4.26
C GLY A 10 -3.17 -2.93 3.68
N VAL A 11 -3.58 -4.19 3.47
CA VAL A 11 -2.68 -5.28 3.10
C VAL A 11 -2.40 -5.38 1.60
N GLY A 12 -3.08 -4.61 0.77
CA GLY A 12 -2.85 -4.65 -0.68
C GLY A 12 -4.12 -4.47 -1.51
N ALA A 13 -4.09 -4.94 -2.75
CA ALA A 13 -2.93 -5.47 -3.46
C ALA A 13 -2.01 -4.36 -3.96
N ALA A 14 -0.73 -4.67 -4.11
CA ALA A 14 0.20 -3.73 -4.75
C ALA A 14 -0.30 -3.38 -6.16
N LYS A 15 -0.34 -2.09 -6.52
CA LYS A 15 -0.86 -1.55 -7.80
C LYS A 15 -2.39 -1.58 -7.95
N ALA A 16 -3.12 -1.64 -6.84
CA ALA A 16 -4.57 -1.62 -6.77
C ALA A 16 -5.11 -0.38 -6.01
N GLY A 17 -4.55 0.82 -6.23
CA GLY A 17 -5.11 2.07 -5.69
C GLY A 17 -4.74 2.42 -4.24
N THR A 18 -3.88 1.66 -3.57
CA THR A 18 -3.49 1.89 -2.17
C THR A 18 -2.81 3.24 -1.91
N THR A 19 -2.30 3.93 -2.94
CA THR A 19 -1.79 5.30 -2.81
C THR A 19 -2.95 6.27 -2.63
N TRP A 20 -3.97 6.18 -3.45
CA TRP A 20 -5.17 7.00 -3.32
C TRP A 20 -5.84 6.77 -1.95
N LEU A 21 -5.99 5.51 -1.53
CA LEU A 21 -6.54 5.17 -0.22
C LEU A 21 -5.74 5.82 0.92
N ASN A 22 -4.41 5.78 0.85
CA ASN A 22 -3.54 6.41 1.85
C ASN A 22 -3.70 7.94 1.84
N ASP A 23 -3.80 8.55 0.67
CA ASP A 23 -3.93 10.00 0.53
C ASP A 23 -5.32 10.46 0.99
N TYR A 24 -6.37 9.70 0.71
CA TYR A 24 -7.71 9.92 1.25
C TYR A 24 -7.71 9.93 2.79
N PHE A 25 -7.13 8.91 3.41
CA PHE A 25 -7.07 8.84 4.87
C PHE A 25 -6.15 9.89 5.50
N ARG A 26 -5.12 10.33 4.80
CA ARG A 26 -4.27 11.44 5.28
C ARG A 26 -5.06 12.76 5.39
N GLY A 27 -6.05 12.96 4.56
CA GLY A 27 -6.97 14.11 4.63
C GLY A 27 -8.14 13.92 5.59
N HIS A 28 -8.34 12.74 6.16
CA HIS A 28 -9.51 12.44 6.97
C HIS A 28 -9.29 12.81 8.45
N PRO A 29 -10.20 13.60 9.09
CA PRO A 29 -9.99 14.13 10.45
C PRO A 29 -9.95 13.06 11.55
N ASP A 30 -10.62 11.90 11.35
CA ASP A 30 -10.68 10.80 12.31
C ASP A 30 -9.58 9.76 12.12
N VAL A 31 -8.70 9.90 11.09
CA VAL A 31 -7.73 8.87 10.72
C VAL A 31 -6.32 9.42 10.71
N PHE A 32 -5.42 8.77 11.43
CA PHE A 32 -3.99 8.98 11.29
C PHE A 32 -3.39 7.90 10.39
N VAL A 33 -2.70 8.30 9.32
CA VAL A 33 -1.78 7.46 8.57
C VAL A 33 -0.39 8.07 8.58
N SER A 34 0.63 7.22 8.58
CA SER A 34 2.03 7.67 8.65
C SER A 34 2.38 8.68 7.54
N PRO A 35 3.17 9.74 7.84
CA PRO A 35 3.75 10.63 6.85
C PRO A 35 4.62 9.90 5.80
N ILE A 36 5.21 8.77 6.19
CA ILE A 36 5.89 7.85 5.27
C ILE A 36 4.95 6.70 4.92
N LYS A 37 4.65 6.56 3.63
CA LYS A 37 3.83 5.46 3.13
C LYS A 37 4.62 4.16 3.15
N GLU A 38 3.90 3.04 3.44
CA GLU A 38 4.43 1.67 3.44
C GLU A 38 5.51 1.46 4.51
N LEU A 39 5.07 1.23 5.75
CA LEU A 39 5.98 1.05 6.89
C LEU A 39 6.85 -0.20 6.79
N HIS A 40 6.40 -1.23 6.08
CA HIS A 40 7.16 -2.47 5.87
C HIS A 40 7.66 -3.11 7.18
N TYR A 41 6.88 -3.05 8.24
CA TYR A 41 7.25 -3.63 9.52
C TYR A 41 7.08 -5.14 9.52
N PHE A 42 5.88 -5.64 9.24
CA PHE A 42 5.59 -7.06 9.31
C PHE A 42 6.27 -7.87 8.19
N ASP A 43 6.39 -7.34 6.98
CA ASP A 43 7.08 -8.05 5.90
C ASP A 43 8.60 -8.07 6.09
N CYS A 44 9.18 -7.10 6.80
CA CYS A 44 10.57 -7.19 7.22
C CYS A 44 10.80 -8.32 8.22
N ILE A 45 9.90 -8.51 9.18
CA ILE A 45 10.03 -9.55 10.22
C ILE A 45 9.72 -10.94 9.66
N PHE A 46 8.56 -11.09 9.02
CA PHE A 46 8.01 -12.40 8.67
C PHE A 46 8.42 -12.92 7.29
N LEU A 47 9.01 -12.10 6.44
CA LEU A 47 9.51 -12.48 5.12
C LEU A 47 11.02 -12.27 4.97
N ASP A 48 11.73 -12.13 6.11
CA ASP A 48 13.18 -11.89 6.16
C ASP A 48 13.64 -10.74 5.22
N ARG A 49 12.86 -9.67 5.19
CA ARG A 49 13.16 -8.49 4.37
C ARG A 49 13.92 -7.40 5.15
N VAL A 50 14.58 -7.76 6.24
CA VAL A 50 15.38 -6.81 7.06
C VAL A 50 16.44 -6.10 6.20
N GLY A 51 16.97 -6.76 5.17
CA GLY A 51 17.85 -6.13 4.18
C GLY A 51 17.23 -4.94 3.44
N PHE A 52 15.90 -4.84 3.38
CA PHE A 52 15.20 -3.68 2.86
C PHE A 52 15.30 -2.46 3.81
N ALA A 53 15.29 -2.70 5.11
CA ALA A 53 15.43 -1.67 6.13
C ALA A 53 16.82 -1.00 6.10
N ARG A 54 17.86 -1.69 5.64
CA ARG A 54 19.21 -1.13 5.47
C ARG A 54 19.27 0.08 4.53
N ARG A 55 18.25 0.30 3.70
CA ARG A 55 18.14 1.48 2.83
C ARG A 55 17.49 2.69 3.50
N TRP A 56 16.93 2.53 4.70
CA TRP A 56 16.20 3.60 5.36
C TRP A 56 17.09 4.76 5.80
N PRO A 57 18.31 4.53 6.35
CA PRO A 57 19.23 5.65 6.66
C PRO A 57 19.57 6.50 5.44
N ALA A 58 19.87 5.90 4.29
CA ALA A 58 20.15 6.63 3.06
C ALA A 58 18.93 7.42 2.55
N ARG A 59 17.71 6.90 2.76
CA ARG A 59 16.49 7.62 2.46
C ARG A 59 16.26 8.81 3.38
N LEU A 60 16.54 8.65 4.67
CA LEU A 60 16.49 9.75 5.64
C LEU A 60 17.46 10.85 5.23
N ALA A 61 18.72 10.53 5.01
CA ALA A 61 19.74 11.49 4.56
C ALA A 61 19.32 12.23 3.27
N SER A 62 18.65 11.55 2.33
CA SER A 62 18.12 12.19 1.11
C SER A 62 16.98 13.17 1.40
N ILE A 63 16.16 12.92 2.42
CA ILE A 63 15.09 13.83 2.84
C ILE A 63 15.71 15.04 3.52
N GLU A 64 16.64 14.84 4.45
CA GLU A 64 17.36 15.89 5.18
C GLU A 64 18.10 16.83 4.25
N ALA A 65 18.79 16.29 3.23
CA ALA A 65 19.45 17.11 2.21
C ALA A 65 18.48 17.96 1.36
N ARG A 66 17.21 17.55 1.25
CA ARG A 66 16.17 18.36 0.59
C ARG A 66 15.63 19.43 1.53
N ILE A 67 15.50 19.14 2.81
CA ILE A 67 15.11 20.10 3.84
C ILE A 67 16.14 21.23 3.87
N ASP A 68 17.43 20.89 4.02
CA ASP A 68 18.54 21.86 4.06
C ASP A 68 18.55 22.79 2.83
N ARG A 69 18.29 22.25 1.63
CA ARG A 69 18.19 23.07 0.41
C ARG A 69 17.00 24.02 0.42
N LEU A 70 15.85 23.62 0.98
CA LEU A 70 14.68 24.47 1.07
C LEU A 70 14.87 25.55 2.16
N GLU A 71 15.46 25.22 3.29
CA GLU A 71 15.75 26.17 4.37
C GLU A 71 16.75 27.26 3.93
N LYS A 72 17.71 26.90 3.09
CA LYS A 72 18.68 27.84 2.50
C LYS A 72 18.12 28.65 1.32
N ASN A 73 16.93 28.34 0.83
CA ASN A 73 16.34 29.06 -0.30
C ASN A 73 15.54 30.28 0.20
N PRO A 74 15.94 31.52 -0.13
CA PRO A 74 15.29 32.75 0.35
C PRO A 74 13.81 32.88 -0.08
N ARG A 75 13.37 32.12 -1.11
CA ARG A 75 11.97 32.11 -1.55
C ARG A 75 11.07 31.30 -0.62
N THR A 76 11.62 30.37 0.15
CA THR A 76 10.83 29.47 0.99
C THR A 76 10.01 30.22 2.04
N GLU A 77 10.54 31.29 2.61
CA GLU A 77 9.82 32.12 3.59
C GLU A 77 8.58 32.84 3.02
N LYS A 78 8.57 33.10 1.71
CA LYS A 78 7.54 33.90 1.02
C LYS A 78 6.60 33.07 0.15
N ASP A 79 6.92 31.78 -0.08
CA ASP A 79 6.20 30.88 -0.98
C ASP A 79 5.50 29.78 -0.17
N GLU A 80 4.17 29.89 -0.07
CA GLU A 80 3.35 28.94 0.69
C GLU A 80 3.51 27.47 0.23
N GLU A 81 3.73 27.24 -1.06
CA GLU A 81 3.91 25.90 -1.61
C GLU A 81 5.25 25.31 -1.19
N LEU A 82 6.30 26.13 -1.17
CA LEU A 82 7.61 25.72 -0.64
C LEU A 82 7.55 25.48 0.86
N GLN A 83 6.82 26.29 1.63
CA GLN A 83 6.60 26.07 3.07
C GLN A 83 5.84 24.76 3.35
N LYS A 84 4.77 24.48 2.59
CA LYS A 84 4.03 23.21 2.68
C LYS A 84 4.94 22.02 2.34
N THR A 85 5.78 22.19 1.33
CA THR A 85 6.76 21.16 0.94
C THR A 85 7.79 20.92 2.03
N LEU A 86 8.33 21.98 2.61
CA LEU A 86 9.29 21.90 3.73
C LEU A 86 8.66 21.18 4.92
N LYS A 87 7.47 21.59 5.35
CA LYS A 87 6.75 20.94 6.43
C LYS A 87 6.53 19.43 6.15
N SER A 88 6.06 19.09 4.97
CA SER A 88 5.85 17.69 4.58
C SER A 88 7.15 16.86 4.62
N LEU A 89 8.27 17.43 4.24
CA LEU A 89 9.58 16.77 4.31
C LEU A 89 10.06 16.61 5.76
N THR A 90 9.85 17.61 6.61
CA THR A 90 10.18 17.57 8.04
C THR A 90 9.37 16.48 8.75
N ASP A 91 8.04 16.44 8.54
CA ASP A 91 7.19 15.38 9.08
C ASP A 91 7.64 13.99 8.63
N ARG A 92 8.08 13.86 7.38
CA ARG A 92 8.61 12.60 6.84
C ARG A 92 9.98 12.22 7.38
N ALA A 93 10.86 13.19 7.64
CA ALA A 93 12.16 12.96 8.26
C ALA A 93 11.98 12.43 9.69
N GLU A 94 11.13 13.09 10.48
CA GLU A 94 10.79 12.64 11.82
C GLU A 94 10.19 11.23 11.83
N ALA A 95 9.22 10.98 10.96
CA ALA A 95 8.63 9.66 10.81
C ALA A 95 9.64 8.59 10.37
N MET A 96 10.62 8.93 9.52
CA MET A 96 11.68 8.02 9.11
C MET A 96 12.65 7.74 10.26
N THR A 97 13.01 8.74 11.05
CA THR A 97 13.84 8.59 12.26
C THR A 97 13.18 7.63 13.25
N LYS A 98 11.91 7.86 13.55
CA LYS A 98 11.14 6.95 14.43
C LYS A 98 10.99 5.53 13.87
N ARG A 99 10.91 5.39 12.55
CA ARG A 99 10.88 4.08 11.90
C ARG A 99 12.19 3.31 12.05
N LEU A 100 13.33 3.97 12.13
CA LEU A 100 14.63 3.29 12.37
C LEU A 100 14.66 2.57 13.71
N GLU A 101 13.83 2.99 14.68
CA GLU A 101 13.70 2.36 15.98
C GLU A 101 12.94 1.01 15.94
N PHE A 102 12.25 0.67 14.84
CA PHE A 102 11.41 -0.54 14.76
C PHE A 102 12.11 -1.84 15.11
N PHE A 103 13.40 -1.92 14.82
CA PHE A 103 14.21 -3.14 15.00
C PHE A 103 15.37 -2.91 15.98
N ALA A 104 15.32 -1.84 16.78
CA ALA A 104 16.35 -1.56 17.77
C ALA A 104 16.38 -2.59 18.91
N ASP A 105 15.20 -3.14 19.23
CA ASP A 105 15.05 -4.17 20.25
C ASP A 105 14.69 -5.51 19.59
N SER A 106 15.20 -6.60 20.12
CA SER A 106 14.88 -7.98 19.71
C SER A 106 13.46 -8.43 20.14
N GLU A 107 12.61 -7.50 20.53
CA GLU A 107 11.32 -7.80 21.13
C GLU A 107 10.25 -8.25 20.12
N THR A 108 9.64 -9.37 20.41
CA THR A 108 8.44 -9.89 19.74
C THR A 108 7.14 -9.17 20.12
N SER A 109 7.22 -8.17 21.02
CA SER A 109 6.06 -7.43 21.56
C SER A 109 5.49 -6.38 20.63
N HIS A 110 6.15 -6.10 19.50
CA HIS A 110 5.80 -5.02 18.57
C HIS A 110 5.76 -3.61 19.21
N LYS A 111 6.42 -3.42 20.36
CA LYS A 111 6.38 -2.21 21.18
C LYS A 111 6.81 -0.97 20.41
N ASN A 112 7.94 -1.02 19.71
CA ASN A 112 8.45 0.12 18.95
C ASN A 112 7.53 0.49 17.77
N TYR A 113 6.93 -0.48 17.11
CA TYR A 113 5.92 -0.26 16.09
C TYR A 113 4.66 0.43 16.67
N ILE A 114 4.19 0.00 17.84
CA ILE A 114 3.06 0.63 18.53
C ILE A 114 3.43 2.03 19.02
N ASN A 115 4.65 2.21 19.58
CA ASN A 115 5.12 3.49 20.07
C ASN A 115 5.26 4.53 18.93
N TYR A 116 5.59 4.09 17.73
CA TYR A 116 5.56 4.95 16.55
C TYR A 116 4.19 5.62 16.37
N PHE A 117 3.11 4.86 16.41
CA PHE A 117 1.76 5.42 16.27
C PHE A 117 1.36 6.26 17.49
N LYS A 118 1.80 5.88 18.69
CA LYS A 118 1.56 6.68 19.92
C LYS A 118 2.22 8.04 19.87
N HIS A 119 3.37 8.13 19.22
CA HIS A 119 4.10 9.39 19.06
C HIS A 119 3.36 10.37 18.14
N PHE A 120 2.82 9.89 17.03
CA PHE A 120 2.24 10.75 16.00
C PHE A 120 0.73 10.95 16.12
N ALA A 121 -0.03 9.89 16.42
CA ALA A 121 -1.49 9.96 16.49
C ALA A 121 -1.96 10.62 17.80
N LYS A 122 -2.79 11.65 17.68
CA LYS A 122 -3.25 12.47 18.82
C LYS A 122 -4.67 12.10 19.25
N LYS A 123 -5.67 12.51 18.47
CA LYS A 123 -7.10 12.35 18.78
C LYS A 123 -7.84 11.43 17.81
N GLU A 124 -7.17 10.97 16.78
CA GLU A 124 -7.78 10.17 15.73
C GLU A 124 -8.30 8.84 16.28
N LYS A 125 -9.48 8.43 15.82
CA LYS A 125 -10.15 7.19 16.21
C LYS A 125 -9.51 5.98 15.55
N VAL A 126 -8.97 6.17 14.32
CA VAL A 126 -8.35 5.14 13.50
C VAL A 126 -6.88 5.48 13.29
N ILE A 127 -6.03 4.49 13.43
CA ILE A 127 -4.60 4.57 13.04
C ILE A 127 -4.33 3.56 11.94
N GLY A 128 -3.64 3.98 10.87
CA GLY A 128 -3.50 3.18 9.67
C GLY A 128 -2.06 2.90 9.24
N ASP A 129 -1.79 1.63 8.94
CA ASP A 129 -0.62 1.18 8.17
C ASP A 129 -1.10 0.60 6.83
N ILE A 130 -0.81 1.30 5.73
CA ILE A 130 -1.17 0.86 4.38
C ILE A 130 0.09 0.42 3.66
N THR A 131 0.39 -0.86 3.79
CA THR A 131 1.57 -1.51 3.21
C THR A 131 1.16 -2.67 2.30
N PRO A 132 1.05 -2.46 0.98
CA PRO A 132 0.55 -3.47 0.04
C PRO A 132 1.38 -4.76 -0.04
N ALA A 133 2.58 -4.75 0.49
CA ALA A 133 3.41 -5.94 0.61
C ALA A 133 2.84 -6.96 1.60
N TYR A 134 1.97 -6.52 2.53
CA TYR A 134 1.37 -7.40 3.54
C TYR A 134 0.40 -8.44 2.96
N GLY A 135 -0.10 -8.26 1.74
CA GLY A 135 -0.88 -9.30 1.05
C GLY A 135 -0.12 -10.62 0.85
N THR A 136 1.22 -10.59 0.90
CA THR A 136 2.05 -11.80 0.78
C THR A 136 2.50 -12.37 2.14
N LEU A 137 2.04 -11.81 3.25
CA LEU A 137 2.41 -12.27 4.58
C LEU A 137 1.90 -13.69 4.86
N PRO A 138 2.66 -14.50 5.60
CA PRO A 138 2.21 -15.79 6.08
C PRO A 138 1.14 -15.62 7.18
N GLU A 139 0.39 -16.68 7.45
CA GLU A 139 -0.66 -16.70 8.48
C GLU A 139 -0.12 -16.28 9.87
N ALA A 140 1.11 -16.67 10.21
CA ALA A 140 1.76 -16.30 11.46
C ALA A 140 1.85 -14.76 11.64
N ALA A 141 2.12 -14.02 10.57
CA ALA A 141 2.16 -12.57 10.60
C ALA A 141 0.76 -11.96 10.83
N PHE A 142 -0.27 -12.51 10.20
CA PHE A 142 -1.66 -12.07 10.44
C PHE A 142 -2.10 -12.37 11.87
N LYS A 143 -1.69 -13.51 12.44
CA LYS A 143 -1.90 -13.81 13.86
C LYS A 143 -1.19 -12.80 14.79
N ALA A 144 0.00 -12.33 14.42
CA ALA A 144 0.69 -11.27 15.16
C ALA A 144 -0.08 -9.94 15.06
N ILE A 145 -0.54 -9.56 13.86
CA ILE A 145 -1.41 -8.39 13.66
C ILE A 145 -2.69 -8.50 14.49
N LYS A 146 -3.30 -9.68 14.55
CA LYS A 146 -4.51 -9.94 15.36
C LYS A 146 -4.32 -9.68 16.85
N LYS A 147 -3.10 -9.84 17.35
CA LYS A 147 -2.75 -9.61 18.76
C LYS A 147 -2.47 -8.15 19.10
N LEU A 148 -2.40 -7.25 18.12
CA LEU A 148 -2.27 -5.82 18.39
C LEU A 148 -3.47 -5.31 19.20
N HIS A 149 -3.24 -4.32 20.08
CA HIS A 149 -4.29 -3.73 20.88
C HIS A 149 -5.34 -2.99 20.03
N GLY A 150 -6.57 -2.92 20.54
CA GLY A 150 -7.70 -2.24 19.91
C GLY A 150 -8.47 -3.12 18.92
N LYS A 151 -9.40 -2.51 18.18
CA LYS A 151 -10.10 -3.16 17.07
C LYS A 151 -9.16 -3.26 15.87
N ARG A 152 -9.22 -4.34 15.09
CA ARG A 152 -8.45 -4.48 13.82
C ARG A 152 -9.42 -4.45 12.66
N LYS A 153 -9.13 -3.68 11.67
CA LYS A 153 -9.87 -3.58 10.41
C LYS A 153 -8.88 -3.72 9.26
N ILE A 154 -9.08 -4.73 8.45
CA ILE A 154 -8.19 -5.12 7.36
C ILE A 154 -8.84 -4.72 6.04
N VAL A 155 -8.11 -3.99 5.20
CA VAL A 155 -8.57 -3.59 3.87
C VAL A 155 -7.72 -4.25 2.81
N PHE A 156 -8.37 -4.94 1.89
CA PHE A 156 -7.72 -5.55 0.72
C PHE A 156 -8.45 -5.16 -0.56
N ILE A 157 -7.74 -4.47 -1.46
CA ILE A 157 -8.26 -3.98 -2.73
C ILE A 157 -7.73 -4.87 -3.84
N MET A 158 -8.61 -5.41 -4.65
CA MET A 158 -8.28 -6.24 -5.83
C MET A 158 -8.40 -5.40 -7.10
N ARG A 159 -7.59 -5.70 -8.08
CA ARG A 159 -7.62 -5.11 -9.42
C ARG A 159 -7.53 -6.24 -10.42
N ASP A 160 -7.96 -6.01 -11.68
CA ASP A 160 -7.68 -6.98 -12.74
C ASP A 160 -6.23 -7.51 -12.62
N PRO A 161 -6.03 -8.83 -12.46
CA PRO A 161 -4.70 -9.41 -12.22
C PRO A 161 -3.68 -9.09 -13.31
N ILE A 162 -4.10 -9.03 -14.58
CA ILE A 162 -3.25 -8.71 -15.73
C ILE A 162 -2.85 -7.24 -15.70
N GLU A 163 -3.80 -6.34 -15.50
CA GLU A 163 -3.56 -4.89 -15.39
C GLU A 163 -2.69 -4.55 -14.18
N ARG A 164 -2.92 -5.20 -13.04
CA ARG A 164 -2.08 -5.08 -11.84
C ARG A 164 -0.63 -5.50 -12.15
N TYR A 165 -0.48 -6.66 -12.79
CA TYR A 165 0.83 -7.21 -13.15
C TYR A 165 1.56 -6.27 -14.10
N TYR A 166 0.93 -5.82 -15.17
CA TYR A 166 1.53 -4.88 -16.12
C TYR A 166 1.89 -3.55 -15.45
N SER A 167 1.03 -3.03 -14.57
CA SER A 167 1.33 -1.83 -13.77
C SER A 167 2.58 -2.00 -12.90
N GLN A 168 2.84 -3.20 -12.39
CA GLN A 168 4.06 -3.51 -11.64
C GLN A 168 5.30 -3.47 -12.54
N LEU A 169 5.23 -4.03 -13.73
CA LEU A 169 6.34 -4.02 -14.70
C LEU A 169 6.69 -2.59 -15.13
N ARG A 170 5.69 -1.77 -15.46
CA ARG A 170 5.87 -0.36 -15.79
C ARG A 170 6.47 0.44 -14.64
N MET A 171 6.08 0.16 -13.39
CA MET A 171 6.67 0.81 -12.24
C MET A 171 8.17 0.49 -12.11
N THR A 172 8.55 -0.77 -12.28
CA THR A 172 9.97 -1.17 -12.21
C THR A 172 10.79 -0.60 -13.35
N GLU A 173 10.23 -0.49 -14.56
CA GLU A 173 10.86 0.18 -15.72
C GLU A 173 11.14 1.65 -15.40
N ARG A 174 10.14 2.39 -14.91
CA ARG A 174 10.31 3.80 -14.54
C ARG A 174 11.33 4.01 -13.44
N GLN A 175 11.39 3.09 -12.48
CA GLN A 175 12.41 3.15 -11.42
C GLN A 175 13.81 2.92 -11.98
N ALA A 176 13.95 1.99 -12.94
CA ALA A 176 15.23 1.74 -13.59
C ALA A 176 15.70 2.93 -14.45
N LYS A 177 14.79 3.58 -15.17
CA LYS A 177 15.10 4.78 -15.98
C LYS A 177 15.60 5.99 -15.16
N ARG A 178 15.41 5.98 -13.83
CA ARG A 178 15.95 7.04 -12.95
C ARG A 178 17.43 6.84 -12.61
N ASP A 179 17.97 5.67 -12.89
CA ASP A 179 19.38 5.35 -12.70
C ASP A 179 20.04 5.23 -14.09
N PRO A 180 20.90 6.21 -14.48
CA PRO A 180 21.54 6.22 -15.82
C PRO A 180 22.35 4.95 -16.12
N ASN A 181 22.84 4.28 -15.09
CA ASN A 181 23.65 3.08 -15.20
C ASN A 181 22.83 1.80 -15.33
N LYS A 182 21.50 1.88 -15.20
CA LYS A 182 20.62 0.72 -15.19
C LYS A 182 19.87 0.53 -16.49
N LYS A 183 20.41 -0.27 -17.37
CA LYS A 183 19.70 -0.70 -18.58
C LYS A 183 18.63 -1.75 -18.21
N MET A 184 17.40 -1.53 -18.61
CA MET A 184 16.28 -2.46 -18.42
C MET A 184 15.39 -2.48 -19.66
N LYS A 185 15.01 -3.67 -20.10
CA LYS A 185 14.00 -3.88 -21.15
C LYS A 185 12.67 -3.25 -20.74
N THR A 186 11.87 -2.84 -21.71
CA THR A 186 10.53 -2.27 -21.48
C THR A 186 9.61 -3.22 -20.73
N ALA A 187 8.51 -2.69 -20.21
CA ALA A 187 7.51 -3.50 -19.53
C ALA A 187 6.91 -4.57 -20.44
N LEU A 188 6.69 -4.26 -21.71
CA LEU A 188 6.16 -5.22 -22.68
C LEU A 188 7.17 -6.32 -23.01
N GLU A 189 8.42 -5.98 -23.30
CA GLU A 189 9.48 -6.97 -23.57
C GLU A 189 9.71 -7.93 -22.38
N ARG A 190 9.39 -7.48 -21.17
CA ARG A 190 9.51 -8.27 -19.93
C ARG A 190 8.23 -9.01 -19.56
N PHE A 191 7.12 -8.73 -20.23
CA PHE A 191 5.81 -9.22 -19.81
C PHE A 191 5.78 -10.74 -19.72
N ILE A 192 5.97 -11.44 -20.83
CA ILE A 192 5.96 -12.91 -20.87
C ILE A 192 7.17 -13.52 -20.12
N PRO A 193 8.42 -13.07 -20.32
CA PRO A 193 9.57 -13.62 -19.59
C PRO A 193 9.45 -13.53 -18.07
N VAL A 194 8.81 -12.51 -17.52
CA VAL A 194 8.59 -12.40 -16.07
C VAL A 194 7.34 -13.17 -15.64
N LEU A 195 6.29 -13.23 -16.49
CA LEU A 195 5.08 -14.01 -16.25
C LEU A 195 5.41 -15.50 -16.02
N ASN A 196 6.37 -16.04 -16.76
CA ASN A 196 6.74 -17.45 -16.70
C ASN A 196 7.75 -17.78 -15.58
N ARG A 197 8.15 -16.81 -14.76
CA ARG A 197 8.98 -17.06 -13.58
C ARG A 197 8.12 -17.44 -12.38
N GLU A 198 8.47 -18.53 -11.72
CA GLU A 198 7.88 -18.90 -10.44
C GLU A 198 8.02 -17.78 -9.40
N HIS A 199 7.12 -17.72 -8.44
CA HIS A 199 7.08 -16.75 -7.33
C HIS A 199 6.94 -15.26 -7.69
N ARG A 200 6.79 -14.88 -8.97
CA ARG A 200 6.56 -13.46 -9.33
C ARG A 200 5.10 -13.02 -9.25
N HIS A 201 4.18 -13.96 -9.00
CA HIS A 201 2.73 -13.70 -9.00
C HIS A 201 2.12 -13.58 -7.59
N GLU A 202 2.88 -13.82 -6.53
CA GLU A 202 2.39 -13.82 -5.14
C GLU A 202 1.56 -12.58 -4.80
N ARG A 203 1.96 -11.40 -5.28
CA ARG A 203 1.21 -10.16 -5.07
C ARG A 203 -0.13 -10.10 -5.82
N GLY A 204 -0.39 -11.00 -6.72
CA GLY A 204 -1.65 -11.17 -7.45
C GLY A 204 -2.39 -12.44 -7.03
N ASN A 205 -1.90 -13.18 -6.05
CA ASN A 205 -2.56 -14.36 -5.50
C ASN A 205 -3.65 -13.92 -4.51
N TYR A 206 -4.78 -13.46 -5.05
CA TYR A 206 -5.90 -12.99 -4.23
C TYR A 206 -6.53 -14.11 -3.42
N LYS A 207 -6.69 -15.29 -4.02
CA LYS A 207 -7.18 -16.49 -3.34
C LYS A 207 -6.37 -16.76 -2.08
N GLY A 208 -5.07 -16.97 -2.21
CA GLY A 208 -4.23 -17.29 -1.06
C GLY A 208 -4.16 -16.16 -0.03
N THR A 209 -4.24 -14.88 -0.44
CA THR A 209 -4.29 -13.75 0.49
C THR A 209 -5.59 -13.77 1.29
N ILE A 210 -6.73 -13.88 0.62
CA ILE A 210 -8.07 -13.86 1.25
C ILE A 210 -8.23 -15.06 2.19
N GLU A 211 -7.85 -16.25 1.75
CA GLU A 211 -7.93 -17.47 2.59
C GLU A 211 -7.12 -17.32 3.90
N ARG A 212 -5.91 -16.73 3.86
CA ARG A 212 -5.13 -16.47 5.07
C ARG A 212 -5.76 -15.40 5.97
N LEU A 213 -6.36 -14.37 5.38
CA LEU A 213 -7.08 -13.35 6.14
C LEU A 213 -8.30 -13.93 6.84
N GLU A 214 -9.13 -14.71 6.15
CA GLU A 214 -10.34 -15.32 6.70
C GLU A 214 -10.08 -16.37 7.77
N LYS A 215 -8.95 -17.07 7.70
CA LYS A 215 -8.50 -17.95 8.77
C LYS A 215 -8.15 -17.20 10.06
N THR A 216 -7.84 -15.93 9.97
CA THR A 216 -7.31 -15.15 11.09
C THR A 216 -8.33 -14.14 11.63
N PHE A 217 -9.03 -13.46 10.76
CA PHE A 217 -9.92 -12.35 11.09
C PHE A 217 -11.37 -12.75 10.88
N LYS A 218 -12.29 -12.13 11.65
CA LYS A 218 -13.73 -12.29 11.46
C LYS A 218 -14.19 -11.49 10.24
N GLU A 219 -15.36 -11.80 9.73
CA GLU A 219 -15.95 -11.12 8.58
C GLU A 219 -16.10 -9.60 8.80
N ASP A 220 -16.53 -9.19 9.99
CA ASP A 220 -16.67 -7.78 10.37
C ASP A 220 -15.34 -7.03 10.56
N GLU A 221 -14.21 -7.74 10.52
CA GLU A 221 -12.86 -7.17 10.55
C GLU A 221 -12.26 -7.06 9.12
N LEU A 222 -12.94 -7.54 8.07
CA LEU A 222 -12.44 -7.62 6.71
C LEU A 222 -13.24 -6.73 5.74
N PHE A 223 -12.56 -5.92 4.96
CA PHE A 223 -13.15 -5.14 3.88
C PHE A 223 -12.47 -5.47 2.55
N PHE A 224 -13.24 -5.98 1.61
CA PHE A 224 -12.81 -6.29 0.26
C PHE A 224 -13.49 -5.36 -0.73
N CYS A 225 -12.73 -4.80 -1.67
CA CYS A 225 -13.31 -4.06 -2.78
C CYS A 225 -12.47 -4.21 -4.05
N TYR A 226 -13.05 -3.84 -5.18
CA TYR A 226 -12.34 -3.77 -6.44
C TYR A 226 -11.78 -2.36 -6.67
N PHE A 227 -10.61 -2.30 -7.31
CA PHE A 227 -9.95 -1.06 -7.70
C PHE A 227 -10.86 -0.18 -8.56
N GLU A 228 -11.61 -0.80 -9.45
CA GLU A 228 -12.51 -0.16 -10.39
C GLU A 228 -13.67 0.56 -9.68
N GLU A 229 -14.00 0.13 -8.46
CA GLU A 229 -15.08 0.67 -7.62
C GLU A 229 -14.56 1.59 -6.50
N LEU A 230 -13.26 1.55 -6.20
CA LEU A 230 -12.65 2.26 -5.08
C LEU A 230 -12.92 3.78 -5.13
N PHE A 231 -12.95 4.35 -6.33
CA PHE A 231 -13.05 5.80 -6.57
C PHE A 231 -14.50 6.26 -6.69
N THR A 232 -15.40 5.67 -5.93
CA THR A 232 -16.81 6.02 -5.89
C THR A 232 -17.24 6.43 -4.48
N GLU A 233 -18.17 7.37 -4.41
CA GLU A 233 -18.74 7.81 -3.14
C GLU A 233 -19.37 6.64 -2.35
N GLU A 234 -20.03 5.72 -3.06
CA GLU A 234 -20.64 4.54 -2.46
C GLU A 234 -19.62 3.67 -1.74
N THR A 235 -18.50 3.35 -2.39
CA THR A 235 -17.43 2.54 -1.79
C THR A 235 -16.78 3.26 -0.60
N VAL A 236 -16.57 4.57 -0.71
CA VAL A 236 -16.00 5.36 0.36
C VAL A 236 -16.94 5.44 1.56
N LYS A 237 -18.25 5.59 1.35
CA LYS A 237 -19.26 5.51 2.42
C LYS A 237 -19.22 4.15 3.14
N LYS A 238 -19.17 3.05 2.37
CA LYS A 238 -19.03 1.69 2.95
C LYS A 238 -17.74 1.55 3.76
N LEU A 239 -16.63 2.10 3.27
CA LEU A 239 -15.35 2.05 3.94
C LEU A 239 -15.35 2.87 5.24
N CYS A 240 -15.95 4.07 5.25
CA CYS A 240 -16.10 4.88 6.45
C CYS A 240 -17.00 4.19 7.49
N ALA A 241 -18.13 3.61 7.06
CA ALA A 241 -19.00 2.83 7.92
C ALA A 241 -18.28 1.60 8.51
N PHE A 242 -17.50 0.88 7.69
CA PHE A 242 -16.68 -0.23 8.16
C PHE A 242 -15.66 0.19 9.23
N LEU A 243 -15.10 1.39 9.14
CA LEU A 243 -14.15 1.94 10.10
C LEU A 243 -14.81 2.66 11.28
N GLU A 244 -16.14 2.76 11.30
CA GLU A 244 -16.91 3.47 12.31
C GLU A 244 -16.53 4.96 12.43
N ILE A 245 -16.26 5.61 11.27
CA ILE A 245 -15.91 7.04 11.16
C ILE A 245 -16.93 7.79 10.30
N ALA A 246 -16.98 9.12 10.45
CA ALA A 246 -17.82 9.97 9.63
C ALA A 246 -17.43 9.88 8.14
N PHE A 247 -18.39 9.98 7.25
CA PHE A 247 -18.10 10.08 5.82
C PHE A 247 -17.53 11.45 5.49
N VAL A 248 -16.41 11.47 4.77
CA VAL A 248 -15.83 12.65 4.14
C VAL A 248 -15.69 12.36 2.65
N PRO A 249 -16.18 13.24 1.75
CA PRO A 249 -16.02 13.05 0.31
C PRO A 249 -14.56 12.94 -0.09
N GLY A 250 -14.26 12.03 -1.02
CA GLY A 250 -12.93 11.89 -1.61
C GLY A 250 -12.80 12.64 -2.94
N GLU A 251 -11.58 12.83 -3.39
CA GLU A 251 -11.29 13.32 -4.73
C GLU A 251 -11.38 12.15 -5.74
N TYR A 252 -12.56 11.90 -6.30
CA TYR A 252 -12.83 10.74 -7.16
C TYR A 252 -12.27 10.88 -8.59
N GLY A 253 -12.05 12.12 -9.06
CA GLY A 253 -11.55 12.40 -10.41
C GLY A 253 -10.03 12.28 -10.58
N THR A 254 -9.28 12.35 -9.50
CA THR A 254 -7.81 12.35 -9.53
C THR A 254 -7.25 10.96 -9.32
N LYS A 255 -6.72 10.35 -10.39
CA LYS A 255 -5.92 9.12 -10.25
C LYS A 255 -4.57 9.50 -9.63
N SER A 256 -4.39 9.24 -8.33
CA SER A 256 -3.07 9.35 -7.70
C SER A 256 -2.06 8.49 -8.47
N ASN A 257 -1.03 9.12 -9.04
CA ASN A 257 0.00 8.48 -9.86
C ASN A 257 -0.54 7.67 -11.07
N PRO A 258 -1.24 8.29 -12.04
CA PRO A 258 -1.57 7.60 -13.27
C PRO A 258 -0.26 7.15 -13.93
N SER A 259 -0.14 5.86 -14.18
CA SER A 259 0.94 5.40 -15.06
C SER A 259 0.52 5.76 -16.48
N PRO A 260 1.31 6.57 -17.22
CA PRO A 260 1.04 6.78 -18.63
C PRO A 260 0.80 5.42 -19.29
N LYS A 261 -0.28 5.28 -20.06
CA LYS A 261 -0.50 4.08 -20.88
C LYS A 261 0.26 4.29 -22.19
N ASP A 262 1.59 4.21 -22.13
CA ASP A 262 2.44 4.41 -23.31
C ASP A 262 2.20 3.32 -24.37
N SER A 263 1.62 2.18 -23.98
CA SER A 263 1.22 1.11 -24.90
C SER A 263 0.17 0.20 -24.26
N ALA A 264 -0.77 -0.27 -25.06
CA ALA A 264 -1.70 -1.34 -24.67
C ALA A 264 -0.97 -2.69 -24.62
N ILE A 265 -1.47 -3.60 -23.81
CA ILE A 265 -0.96 -4.98 -23.80
C ILE A 265 -1.44 -5.67 -25.07
N PRO A 266 -0.55 -6.28 -25.88
CA PRO A 266 -0.95 -7.02 -27.07
C PRO A 266 -1.94 -8.16 -26.74
N PRO A 267 -2.95 -8.44 -27.61
CA PRO A 267 -3.96 -9.47 -27.34
C PRO A 267 -3.37 -10.86 -27.08
N ALA A 268 -2.30 -11.24 -27.79
CA ALA A 268 -1.62 -12.52 -27.59
C ALA A 268 -1.03 -12.63 -26.16
N MET A 269 -0.46 -11.55 -25.63
CA MET A 269 0.06 -11.53 -24.25
C MET A 269 -1.06 -11.59 -23.22
N ILE A 270 -2.21 -10.95 -23.50
CA ILE A 270 -3.40 -11.05 -22.64
C ILE A 270 -3.89 -12.51 -22.61
N LYS A 271 -3.94 -13.21 -23.75
CA LYS A 271 -4.37 -14.61 -23.82
C LYS A 271 -3.49 -15.48 -22.93
N GLU A 272 -2.17 -15.40 -23.06
CA GLU A 272 -1.22 -16.19 -22.23
C GLU A 272 -1.34 -15.81 -20.72
N ALA A 273 -1.48 -14.53 -20.42
CA ALA A 273 -1.67 -14.10 -19.05
C ALA A 273 -3.00 -14.54 -18.44
N LYS A 274 -4.08 -14.61 -19.23
CA LYS A 274 -5.39 -15.16 -18.78
C LYS A 274 -5.24 -16.58 -18.25
N GLU A 275 -4.57 -17.45 -18.98
CA GLU A 275 -4.34 -18.84 -18.54
C GLU A 275 -3.67 -18.88 -17.16
N LYS A 276 -2.65 -18.05 -16.95
CA LYS A 276 -1.92 -17.98 -15.69
C LYS A 276 -2.74 -17.41 -14.53
N PHE A 277 -3.58 -16.41 -14.79
CA PHE A 277 -4.38 -15.75 -13.76
C PHE A 277 -5.81 -16.27 -13.64
N MET A 278 -6.22 -17.24 -14.47
CA MET A 278 -7.57 -17.81 -14.44
C MET A 278 -8.02 -18.24 -13.03
N PRO A 279 -7.18 -18.92 -12.22
CA PRO A 279 -7.59 -19.28 -10.86
C PRO A 279 -7.98 -18.09 -9.97
N GLN A 280 -7.44 -16.88 -10.23
CA GLN A 280 -7.79 -15.69 -9.47
C GLN A 280 -9.12 -15.09 -9.92
N TYR A 281 -9.39 -15.12 -11.23
CA TYR A 281 -10.68 -14.69 -11.78
C TYR A 281 -11.82 -15.58 -11.29
N GLU A 282 -11.66 -16.90 -11.40
CA GLU A 282 -12.63 -17.90 -10.95
C GLU A 282 -12.91 -17.77 -9.46
N PHE A 283 -11.85 -17.66 -8.65
CA PHE A 283 -11.98 -17.45 -7.21
C PHE A 283 -12.78 -16.18 -6.88
N CYS A 284 -12.41 -15.04 -7.48
CA CYS A 284 -13.11 -13.79 -7.23
C CYS A 284 -14.58 -13.86 -7.66
N LYS A 285 -14.86 -14.46 -8.81
CA LYS A 285 -16.24 -14.64 -9.30
C LYS A 285 -17.06 -15.55 -8.37
N ALA A 286 -16.48 -16.66 -7.93
CA ALA A 286 -17.16 -17.60 -7.02
C ALA A 286 -17.42 -16.96 -5.65
N LYS A 287 -16.42 -16.23 -5.10
CA LYS A 287 -16.50 -15.66 -3.76
C LYS A 287 -17.41 -14.43 -3.66
N PHE A 288 -17.34 -13.54 -4.64
CA PHE A 288 -18.06 -12.25 -4.62
C PHE A 288 -19.26 -12.19 -5.55
N GLY A 289 -19.58 -13.31 -6.22
CA GLY A 289 -20.70 -13.42 -7.19
C GLY A 289 -20.44 -12.72 -8.52
N ARG A 290 -19.44 -11.83 -8.58
CA ARG A 290 -19.10 -11.03 -9.77
C ARG A 290 -17.65 -10.61 -9.77
N VAL A 291 -17.18 -10.17 -10.93
CA VAL A 291 -15.97 -9.35 -11.12
C VAL A 291 -16.33 -8.12 -11.95
N PRO A 292 -15.58 -7.03 -11.86
CA PRO A 292 -15.81 -5.84 -12.68
C PRO A 292 -15.78 -6.17 -14.18
N LYS A 293 -16.61 -5.48 -14.97
CA LYS A 293 -16.69 -5.68 -16.43
C LYS A 293 -15.41 -5.33 -17.17
N GLU A 294 -14.57 -4.50 -16.55
CA GLU A 294 -13.26 -4.07 -17.06
C GLU A 294 -12.20 -5.16 -16.96
N TRP A 295 -12.47 -6.25 -16.25
CA TRP A 295 -11.52 -7.34 -16.09
C TRP A 295 -11.44 -8.21 -17.34
N HIS A 296 -10.23 -8.64 -17.68
CA HIS A 296 -9.96 -9.43 -18.91
C HIS A 296 -10.55 -10.84 -18.92
N VAL A 297 -11.44 -11.17 -18.01
CA VAL A 297 -12.07 -12.51 -17.92
C VAL A 297 -13.26 -12.69 -18.87
N GLN A 298 -13.78 -11.60 -19.38
CA GLN A 298 -14.92 -11.64 -20.33
C GLN A 298 -14.48 -11.99 -21.74
#